data_4006948c6526e09c57500799467a0c51
#
_entry.id   4006948c6526e09c57500799467a0c51
#
_cell.length_a   1.000
_cell.length_b   1.000
_cell.length_c   1.000
_cell.angle_alpha   90.00
_cell.angle_beta   90.00
_cell.angle_gamma   90.00
#
_symmetry.space_group_name_H-M   'P 1'
#
loop_
_entity.id
_entity.type
_entity.pdbx_description
1 polymer ?
#
loop_
_entity_poly.entity_id
_entity_poly.type
_entity_poly.pdbx_seq_one_letter_code
_entity_poly.pdbx_strand_id
1 'polypeptide(L)'
;FTLSHAYQCTYAVGSFTSFLNWVESDGDFGFVRDELTGNPIPSSPFDISSVMITERFAPLIGLKVTLKNNVTGNIEYKDSRTLTLNSAAGQIVEASTTDFTIGAGYKIANFNTILKLKGSQTGVSNDLTINADFSFRKNQALIRRIEQNFTQATSGTRTTMLKVTANYVLSKRITVGAYFDHQIN
;
A
#
# COMPACT_ATOMS: atom_id res chain seq x y z
N PHE A 1 -20.20 -3.94 -13.96
CA PHE A 1 -19.18 -3.17 -13.25
C PHE A 1 -19.14 -3.59 -11.78
N THR A 2 -17.97 -3.49 -11.17
CA THR A 2 -17.76 -3.73 -9.73
C THR A 2 -17.09 -2.50 -9.15
N LEU A 3 -17.64 -1.96 -8.07
CA LEU A 3 -17.04 -0.90 -7.27
C LEU A 3 -16.49 -1.54 -6.00
N SER A 4 -15.27 -1.20 -5.62
CA SER A 4 -14.61 -1.70 -4.42
C SER A 4 -14.03 -0.56 -3.58
N HIS A 5 -14.11 -0.73 -2.27
CA HIS A 5 -13.48 0.14 -1.27
C HIS A 5 -13.06 -0.70 -0.08
N ALA A 6 -11.88 -0.46 0.46
CA ALA A 6 -11.42 -1.12 1.67
C ALA A 6 -10.57 -0.16 2.51
N TYR A 7 -10.84 -0.13 3.81
CA TYR A 7 -10.09 0.62 4.79
C TYR A 7 -9.62 -0.29 5.91
N GLN A 8 -8.37 -0.13 6.30
CA GLN A 8 -7.78 -0.80 7.45
C GLN A 8 -6.98 0.21 8.25
N CYS A 9 -7.17 0.20 9.57
CA CYS A 9 -6.36 0.95 10.51
C CYS A 9 -5.77 0.01 11.56
N THR A 10 -4.49 0.19 11.84
CA THR A 10 -3.79 -0.53 12.91
C THR A 10 -3.15 0.48 13.83
N TYR A 11 -3.44 0.36 15.12
CA TYR A 11 -2.78 1.09 16.18
C TYR A 11 -1.88 0.14 16.96
N ALA A 12 -0.64 0.51 17.16
CA ALA A 12 0.33 -0.30 17.88
C ALA A 12 1.14 0.56 18.87
N VAL A 13 1.27 0.05 20.08
CA VAL A 13 2.20 0.60 21.09
C VAL A 13 3.48 -0.22 20.98
N GLY A 14 4.56 0.43 20.56
CA GLY A 14 5.81 -0.27 20.24
C GLY A 14 6.61 -0.65 21.47
N SER A 15 6.90 0.29 22.35
CA SER A 15 7.67 0.05 23.55
C SER A 15 7.02 0.78 24.72
N PHE A 16 6.82 0.06 25.80
CA PHE A 16 6.35 0.64 27.04
C PHE A 16 7.00 -0.03 28.24
N THR A 17 7.19 0.74 29.30
CA THR A 17 7.62 0.26 30.62
C THR A 17 6.64 0.77 31.67
N SER A 18 6.36 -0.04 32.70
CA SER A 18 5.57 0.40 33.83
C SER A 18 6.44 1.13 34.85
N PHE A 19 5.93 2.21 35.42
CA PHE A 19 6.57 2.84 36.57
C PHE A 19 6.29 2.04 37.83
N LEU A 20 7.33 1.51 38.47
CA LEU A 20 7.20 0.72 39.70
C LEU A 20 6.67 1.54 40.87
N ASN A 21 6.92 2.84 40.89
CA ASN A 21 6.55 3.77 41.95
C ASN A 21 5.35 4.65 41.59
N TRP A 22 4.55 4.22 40.61
CA TRP A 22 3.33 4.94 40.24
C TRP A 22 2.27 4.74 41.33
N VAL A 23 1.61 5.84 41.70
CA VAL A 23 0.53 5.86 42.68
C VAL A 23 -0.73 6.35 42.00
N GLU A 24 -1.79 5.55 42.04
CA GLU A 24 -3.11 5.94 41.55
C GLU A 24 -3.73 7.01 42.45
N SER A 25 -4.30 8.04 41.84
CA SER A 25 -4.97 9.13 42.54
C SER A 25 -6.48 9.10 42.32
N ASP A 26 -6.92 9.03 41.04
CA ASP A 26 -8.33 8.98 40.66
C ASP A 26 -8.47 8.37 39.26
N GLY A 27 -8.99 7.15 39.18
CA GLY A 27 -9.14 6.38 37.94
C GLY A 27 -7.82 6.18 37.22
N ASP A 28 -7.73 6.64 35.97
CA ASP A 28 -6.51 6.52 35.15
C ASP A 28 -5.45 7.59 35.47
N PHE A 29 -5.72 8.47 36.41
CA PHE A 29 -4.79 9.53 36.83
C PHE A 29 -3.98 9.09 38.03
N GLY A 30 -2.71 9.47 38.01
CA GLY A 30 -1.78 9.18 39.08
C GLY A 30 -0.50 9.99 38.99
N PHE A 31 0.45 9.65 39.80
CA PHE A 31 1.75 10.33 39.85
C PHE A 31 2.90 9.36 40.19
N VAL A 32 4.06 9.72 39.79
CA VAL A 32 5.33 9.18 40.34
C VAL A 32 5.91 10.20 41.30
N ARG A 33 6.70 9.73 42.30
CA ARG A 33 7.44 10.64 43.18
C ARG A 33 8.80 10.90 42.60
N ASP A 34 9.19 12.17 42.57
CA ASP A 34 10.54 12.58 42.26
C ASP A 34 11.52 11.99 43.33
N GLU A 35 12.54 11.32 42.88
CA GLU A 35 13.50 10.63 43.77
C GLU A 35 14.30 11.58 44.66
N LEU A 36 14.53 12.82 44.24
CA LEU A 36 15.32 13.80 44.93
C LEU A 36 14.51 14.66 45.91
N THR A 37 13.31 15.06 45.46
CA THR A 37 12.47 16.02 46.22
C THR A 37 11.31 15.35 46.92
N GLY A 38 10.93 14.12 46.52
CA GLY A 38 9.76 13.42 47.03
C GLY A 38 8.41 13.99 46.49
N ASN A 39 8.46 15.04 45.67
CA ASN A 39 7.28 15.70 45.14
C ASN A 39 6.53 14.82 44.14
N PRO A 40 5.19 14.87 44.12
CA PRO A 40 4.39 14.15 43.11
C PRO A 40 4.54 14.82 41.74
N ILE A 41 4.90 14.03 40.74
CA ILE A 41 4.93 14.42 39.32
C ILE A 41 3.78 13.69 38.60
N PRO A 42 2.77 14.40 38.07
CA PRO A 42 1.69 13.77 37.33
C PRO A 42 2.25 12.87 36.20
N SER A 43 1.78 11.64 36.17
CA SER A 43 2.29 10.62 35.22
C SER A 43 1.21 9.59 34.91
N SER A 44 1.32 8.97 33.74
CA SER A 44 0.56 7.75 33.45
C SER A 44 1.25 6.54 34.09
N PRO A 45 0.55 5.39 34.26
CA PRO A 45 1.15 4.18 34.82
C PRO A 45 2.24 3.59 33.92
N PHE A 46 2.30 4.01 32.66
CA PHE A 46 3.26 3.52 31.66
C PHE A 46 4.02 4.67 31.03
N ASP A 47 5.32 4.46 30.83
CA ASP A 47 6.13 5.25 29.91
C ASP A 47 6.07 4.60 28.53
N ILE A 48 5.48 5.30 27.58
CA ILE A 48 5.30 4.83 26.20
C ILE A 48 6.32 5.53 25.30
N SER A 49 7.31 4.79 24.85
CA SER A 49 8.39 5.33 24.03
C SER A 49 8.02 5.45 22.56
N SER A 50 7.15 4.58 22.05
CA SER A 50 6.79 4.57 20.62
C SER A 50 5.35 4.16 20.41
N VAL A 51 4.66 4.92 19.54
CA VAL A 51 3.31 4.62 19.07
C VAL A 51 3.30 4.67 17.55
N MET A 52 2.67 3.69 16.93
CA MET A 52 2.53 3.60 15.47
C MET A 52 1.05 3.51 15.08
N ILE A 53 0.66 4.32 14.10
CA ILE A 53 -0.65 4.25 13.46
C ILE A 53 -0.42 3.98 11.98
N THR A 54 -0.99 2.90 11.48
CA THR A 54 -0.97 2.58 10.05
C THR A 54 -2.39 2.61 9.51
N GLU A 55 -2.63 3.47 8.52
CA GLU A 55 -3.89 3.58 7.80
C GLU A 55 -3.67 3.13 6.36
N ARG A 56 -4.57 2.33 5.84
CA ARG A 56 -4.49 1.81 4.48
C ARG A 56 -5.86 1.79 3.83
N PHE A 57 -5.96 2.46 2.69
CA PHE A 57 -7.05 2.35 1.74
C PHE A 57 -6.58 1.51 0.55
N ALA A 58 -7.06 0.28 0.42
CA ALA A 58 -6.61 -0.64 -0.60
C ALA A 58 -7.78 -1.44 -1.24
N PRO A 59 -8.53 -0.81 -2.15
CA PRO A 59 -8.41 0.57 -2.65
C PRO A 59 -9.24 1.60 -1.86
N LEU A 60 -8.90 2.89 -2.01
CA LEU A 60 -9.80 3.98 -1.64
C LEU A 60 -11.01 4.02 -2.61
N ILE A 61 -10.73 3.91 -3.91
CA ILE A 61 -11.73 3.71 -4.96
C ILE A 61 -11.16 2.72 -5.96
N GLY A 62 -11.90 1.64 -6.21
CA GLY A 62 -11.60 0.67 -7.26
C GLY A 62 -12.83 0.46 -8.13
N LEU A 63 -12.69 0.67 -9.44
CA LEU A 63 -13.74 0.41 -10.44
C LEU A 63 -13.22 -0.61 -11.44
N LYS A 64 -13.96 -1.70 -11.60
CA LYS A 64 -13.72 -2.70 -12.64
C LYS A 64 -14.95 -2.81 -13.54
N VAL A 65 -14.72 -2.72 -14.82
CA VAL A 65 -15.75 -2.83 -15.86
C VAL A 65 -15.40 -3.99 -16.79
N THR A 66 -16.39 -4.81 -17.08
CA THR A 66 -16.28 -5.87 -18.10
C THR A 66 -17.41 -5.67 -19.09
N LEU A 67 -17.05 -5.45 -20.34
CA LEU A 67 -17.99 -5.24 -21.43
C LEU A 67 -18.30 -6.57 -22.15
N LYS A 68 -19.44 -6.64 -22.85
CA LYS A 68 -19.87 -7.85 -23.56
C LYS A 68 -18.94 -8.24 -24.71
N ASN A 69 -18.14 -7.30 -25.21
CA ASN A 69 -17.18 -7.51 -26.32
C ASN A 69 -15.79 -7.96 -25.82
N ASN A 70 -15.70 -8.59 -24.64
CA ASN A 70 -14.46 -9.06 -24.04
C ASN A 70 -13.43 -7.96 -23.69
N VAL A 71 -13.87 -6.71 -23.64
CA VAL A 71 -13.06 -5.60 -23.14
C VAL A 71 -13.22 -5.51 -21.61
N THR A 72 -12.13 -5.38 -20.92
CA THR A 72 -12.09 -5.10 -19.47
C THR A 72 -11.38 -3.79 -19.23
N GLY A 73 -11.85 -3.04 -18.24
CA GLY A 73 -11.19 -1.83 -17.77
C GLY A 73 -11.14 -1.84 -16.26
N ASN A 74 -10.08 -1.32 -15.69
CA ASN A 74 -9.95 -1.11 -14.25
C ASN A 74 -9.31 0.24 -13.96
N ILE A 75 -9.81 0.89 -12.92
CA ILE A 75 -9.23 2.09 -12.32
C ILE A 75 -9.13 1.83 -10.84
N GLU A 76 -7.97 2.07 -10.26
CA GLU A 76 -7.74 1.84 -8.85
C GLU A 76 -6.91 2.97 -8.23
N TYR A 77 -7.39 3.52 -7.12
CA TYR A 77 -6.68 4.50 -6.33
C TYR A 77 -6.48 3.94 -4.92
N LYS A 78 -5.23 3.81 -4.51
CA LYS A 78 -4.83 3.36 -3.18
C LYS A 78 -4.08 4.46 -2.46
N ASP A 79 -4.28 4.52 -1.16
CA ASP A 79 -3.54 5.42 -0.28
C ASP A 79 -3.19 4.70 1.01
N SER A 80 -1.98 4.91 1.49
CA SER A 80 -1.53 4.37 2.77
C SER A 80 -0.64 5.36 3.48
N ARG A 81 -0.77 5.41 4.81
CA ARG A 81 -0.01 6.29 5.67
C ARG A 81 0.39 5.55 6.94
N THR A 82 1.65 5.67 7.33
CA THR A 82 2.15 5.21 8.61
C THR A 82 2.69 6.41 9.38
N LEU A 83 2.18 6.61 10.58
CA LEU A 83 2.65 7.61 11.53
C LEU A 83 3.35 6.88 12.66
N THR A 84 4.60 7.24 12.95
CA THR A 84 5.35 6.72 14.08
C THR A 84 5.74 7.88 14.99
N LEU A 85 5.18 7.91 16.18
CA LEU A 85 5.57 8.82 17.24
C LEU A 85 6.76 8.21 17.98
N ASN A 86 7.84 8.96 18.11
CA ASN A 86 8.94 8.70 19.01
C ASN A 86 8.89 9.75 20.12
N SER A 87 8.45 9.34 21.31
CA SER A 87 8.23 10.23 22.44
C SER A 87 9.57 10.78 22.97
N ALA A 88 10.62 9.96 23.06
CA ALA A 88 11.93 10.38 23.54
C ALA A 88 12.61 11.43 22.62
N ALA A 89 12.35 11.38 21.32
CA ALA A 89 12.88 12.33 20.35
C ALA A 89 11.94 13.52 20.09
N GLY A 90 10.73 13.53 20.66
CA GLY A 90 9.72 14.55 20.43
C GLY A 90 9.33 14.71 18.95
N GLN A 91 9.33 13.60 18.19
CA GLN A 91 9.12 13.65 16.74
C GLN A 91 8.12 12.61 16.24
N ILE A 92 7.44 12.98 15.17
CA ILE A 92 6.58 12.10 14.39
C ILE A 92 7.22 11.88 13.02
N VAL A 93 7.41 10.61 12.65
CA VAL A 93 7.77 10.20 11.29
C VAL A 93 6.51 9.78 10.57
N GLU A 94 6.23 10.40 9.43
CA GLU A 94 5.12 10.06 8.56
C GLU A 94 5.66 9.51 7.25
N ALA A 95 5.27 8.29 6.90
CA ALA A 95 5.53 7.67 5.61
C ALA A 95 4.21 7.50 4.88
N SER A 96 4.08 8.02 3.67
CA SER A 96 2.88 7.91 2.85
C SER A 96 3.19 7.35 1.47
N THR A 97 2.26 6.55 0.96
CA THR A 97 2.29 5.99 -0.39
C THR A 97 0.94 6.16 -1.04
N THR A 98 0.94 6.79 -2.21
CA THR A 98 -0.25 6.95 -3.06
C THR A 98 -0.01 6.21 -4.36
N ASP A 99 -0.93 5.33 -4.74
CA ASP A 99 -0.91 4.55 -5.98
C ASP A 99 -2.15 4.85 -6.80
N PHE A 100 -1.97 5.22 -8.05
CA PHE A 100 -3.02 5.29 -9.06
C PHE A 100 -2.73 4.31 -10.18
N THR A 101 -3.69 3.46 -10.52
CA THR A 101 -3.57 2.49 -11.61
C THR A 101 -4.78 2.57 -12.52
N ILE A 102 -4.54 2.60 -13.82
CA ILE A 102 -5.55 2.45 -14.86
C ILE A 102 -5.12 1.32 -15.77
N GLY A 103 -6.01 0.38 -16.03
CA GLY A 103 -5.74 -0.77 -16.87
C GLY A 103 -6.84 -1.01 -17.88
N ALA A 104 -6.46 -1.55 -19.01
CA ALA A 104 -7.38 -2.02 -20.04
C ALA A 104 -6.94 -3.41 -20.53
N GLY A 105 -7.90 -4.29 -20.71
CA GLY A 105 -7.68 -5.64 -21.22
C GLY A 105 -8.62 -5.94 -22.38
N TYR A 106 -8.13 -6.71 -23.33
CA TYR A 106 -8.91 -7.22 -24.43
C TYR A 106 -8.64 -8.70 -24.66
N LYS A 107 -9.71 -9.49 -24.67
CA LYS A 107 -9.63 -10.92 -24.95
C LYS A 107 -10.17 -11.21 -26.35
N ILE A 108 -9.30 -11.67 -27.24
CA ILE A 108 -9.63 -12.12 -28.58
C ILE A 108 -9.91 -13.62 -28.49
N ALA A 109 -11.17 -13.98 -28.61
CA ALA A 109 -11.58 -15.38 -28.68
C ALA A 109 -11.25 -15.98 -30.05
N ASN A 110 -10.83 -17.25 -30.06
CA ASN A 110 -10.54 -18.00 -31.28
C ASN A 110 -9.47 -17.33 -32.18
N PHE A 111 -8.43 -16.77 -31.59
CA PHE A 111 -7.30 -16.23 -32.33
C PHE A 111 -6.53 -17.36 -33.04
N ASN A 112 -6.56 -17.37 -34.39
CA ASN A 112 -5.91 -18.38 -35.18
C ASN A 112 -4.42 -18.07 -35.35
N THR A 113 -3.56 -18.84 -34.69
CA THR A 113 -2.11 -18.75 -34.93
C THR A 113 -1.67 -19.87 -35.87
N ILE A 114 -1.05 -19.51 -37.01
CA ILE A 114 -0.42 -20.46 -37.93
C ILE A 114 0.94 -20.82 -37.38
N LEU A 115 1.01 -21.54 -36.28
CA LEU A 115 2.23 -22.20 -35.81
C LEU A 115 2.38 -23.51 -36.56
N LYS A 116 3.13 -23.52 -37.66
CA LYS A 116 3.56 -24.73 -38.35
C LYS A 116 4.56 -25.49 -37.44
N LEU A 117 4.07 -26.23 -36.49
CA LEU A 117 4.86 -27.27 -35.83
C LEU A 117 5.01 -28.42 -36.81
N LYS A 118 6.28 -28.82 -37.08
CA LYS A 118 6.66 -29.88 -38.00
C LYS A 118 5.82 -31.15 -37.73
N GLY A 119 4.83 -31.42 -38.58
CA GLY A 119 4.05 -32.67 -38.59
C GLY A 119 2.54 -32.57 -38.31
N SER A 120 1.95 -31.41 -38.06
CA SER A 120 0.51 -31.27 -37.91
C SER A 120 0.02 -29.94 -38.48
N GLN A 121 -0.89 -30.00 -39.44
CA GLN A 121 -1.57 -28.83 -40.01
C GLN A 121 -2.86 -28.45 -39.23
N THR A 122 -2.84 -28.63 -37.92
CA THR A 122 -3.98 -28.20 -37.08
C THR A 122 -3.73 -26.77 -36.64
N GLY A 123 -4.43 -25.82 -37.23
CA GLY A 123 -4.54 -24.46 -36.72
C GLY A 123 -5.09 -24.52 -35.28
N VAL A 124 -4.29 -24.05 -34.33
CA VAL A 124 -4.74 -23.97 -32.91
C VAL A 124 -5.48 -22.65 -32.77
N SER A 125 -6.82 -22.76 -32.60
CA SER A 125 -7.68 -21.61 -32.33
C SER A 125 -7.89 -21.51 -30.81
N ASN A 126 -7.24 -20.58 -30.17
CA ASN A 126 -7.32 -20.36 -28.73
C ASN A 126 -7.40 -18.86 -28.41
N ASP A 127 -7.59 -18.55 -27.16
CA ASP A 127 -7.77 -17.18 -26.70
C ASP A 127 -6.42 -16.45 -26.57
N LEU A 128 -6.36 -15.23 -27.13
CA LEU A 128 -5.28 -14.27 -26.90
C LEU A 128 -5.81 -13.17 -25.97
N THR A 129 -5.14 -12.97 -24.83
CA THR A 129 -5.46 -11.90 -23.88
C THR A 129 -4.35 -10.86 -23.89
N ILE A 130 -4.70 -9.62 -24.15
CA ILE A 130 -3.80 -8.47 -24.12
C ILE A 130 -4.25 -7.57 -22.97
N ASN A 131 -3.33 -7.18 -22.08
CA ASN A 131 -3.58 -6.21 -21.03
C ASN A 131 -2.52 -5.11 -21.09
N ALA A 132 -2.97 -3.88 -20.84
CA ALA A 132 -2.12 -2.71 -20.71
C ALA A 132 -2.47 -2.02 -19.41
N ASP A 133 -1.51 -1.87 -18.52
CA ASP A 133 -1.64 -1.22 -17.22
C ASP A 133 -0.69 -0.03 -17.14
N PHE A 134 -1.22 1.11 -16.78
CA PHE A 134 -0.47 2.30 -16.46
C PHE A 134 -0.61 2.58 -14.98
N SER A 135 0.51 2.76 -14.29
CA SER A 135 0.50 3.07 -12.86
C SER A 135 1.40 4.25 -12.53
N PHE A 136 0.94 5.04 -11.57
CA PHE A 136 1.66 6.15 -11.00
C PHE A 136 1.72 5.97 -9.48
N ARG A 137 2.94 5.93 -8.93
CA ARG A 137 3.20 5.79 -7.48
C ARG A 137 3.97 6.99 -6.97
N LYS A 138 3.53 7.51 -5.84
CA LYS A 138 4.24 8.53 -5.08
C LYS A 138 4.51 8.00 -3.67
N ASN A 139 5.77 7.96 -3.28
CA ASN A 139 6.19 7.71 -1.90
C ASN A 139 6.76 9.01 -1.33
N GLN A 140 6.48 9.28 -0.07
CA GLN A 140 6.97 10.45 0.65
C GLN A 140 7.18 10.12 2.12
N ALA A 141 8.29 10.59 2.69
CA ALA A 141 8.52 10.54 4.11
C ALA A 141 8.75 11.96 4.66
N LEU A 142 8.11 12.24 5.79
CA LEU A 142 8.18 13.52 6.48
C LEU A 142 8.59 13.27 7.93
N ILE A 143 9.39 14.18 8.50
CA ILE A 143 9.63 14.27 9.93
C ILE A 143 9.00 15.55 10.45
N ARG A 144 8.20 15.42 11.50
CA ARG A 144 7.60 16.54 12.23
C ARG A 144 8.19 16.58 13.63
N ARG A 145 8.86 17.66 13.98
CA ARG A 145 9.35 17.91 15.33
C ARG A 145 8.30 18.68 16.11
N ILE A 146 7.79 18.08 17.19
CA ILE A 146 6.63 18.59 17.91
C ILE A 146 6.96 19.92 18.60
N GLU A 147 8.06 19.98 19.35
CA GLU A 147 8.45 21.16 20.11
C GLU A 147 8.79 22.37 19.23
N GLN A 148 9.39 22.12 18.07
CA GLN A 148 9.84 23.16 17.16
C GLN A 148 8.76 23.57 16.14
N ASN A 149 7.61 22.90 16.15
CA ASN A 149 6.55 23.05 15.12
C ASN A 149 7.09 23.04 13.69
N PHE A 150 8.08 22.18 13.44
CA PHE A 150 8.81 22.11 12.18
C PHE A 150 8.54 20.81 11.46
N THR A 151 8.24 20.88 10.16
CA THR A 151 8.00 19.75 9.28
C THR A 151 8.99 19.76 8.13
N GLN A 152 9.68 18.64 7.93
CA GLN A 152 10.66 18.46 6.87
C GLN A 152 10.39 17.18 6.08
N ALA A 153 10.41 17.29 4.75
CA ALA A 153 10.46 16.11 3.89
C ALA A 153 11.87 15.50 3.93
N THR A 154 11.95 14.20 4.21
CA THR A 154 13.21 13.48 4.28
C THR A 154 13.50 12.66 3.04
N SER A 155 12.45 12.18 2.39
CA SER A 155 12.56 11.47 1.12
C SER A 155 11.29 11.59 0.31
N GLY A 156 11.42 11.41 -0.99
CA GLY A 156 10.29 11.35 -1.91
C GLY A 156 10.71 10.68 -3.21
N THR A 157 9.86 9.79 -3.71
CA THR A 157 10.06 9.10 -4.99
C THR A 157 8.74 9.12 -5.76
N ARG A 158 8.82 9.35 -7.06
CA ARG A 158 7.70 9.22 -7.99
C ARG A 158 8.08 8.20 -9.03
N THR A 159 7.24 7.20 -9.20
CA THR A 159 7.46 6.14 -10.17
C THR A 159 6.27 6.08 -11.10
N THR A 160 6.54 6.10 -12.40
CA THR A 160 5.55 5.88 -13.45
C THR A 160 5.90 4.60 -14.17
N MET A 161 4.95 3.71 -14.34
CA MET A 161 5.15 2.42 -14.99
C MET A 161 4.06 2.14 -16.02
N LEU A 162 4.47 1.69 -17.19
CA LEU A 162 3.62 1.15 -18.24
C LEU A 162 3.98 -0.32 -18.42
N LYS A 163 3.00 -1.19 -18.21
CA LYS A 163 3.14 -2.63 -18.41
C LYS A 163 2.16 -3.12 -19.44
N VAL A 164 2.64 -3.79 -20.47
CA VAL A 164 1.81 -4.43 -21.50
C VAL A 164 2.13 -5.92 -21.47
N THR A 165 1.08 -6.74 -21.40
CA THR A 165 1.20 -8.20 -21.43
C THR A 165 0.31 -8.79 -22.52
N ALA A 166 0.80 -9.80 -23.21
CA ALA A 166 0.05 -10.58 -24.17
C ALA A 166 0.20 -12.07 -23.84
N ASN A 167 -0.89 -12.75 -23.54
CA ASN A 167 -0.90 -14.15 -23.17
C ASN A 167 -1.74 -14.95 -24.17
N TYR A 168 -1.13 -15.96 -24.78
CA TYR A 168 -1.75 -16.85 -25.73
C TYR A 168 -1.77 -18.28 -25.21
N VAL A 169 -2.95 -18.89 -25.13
CA VAL A 169 -3.13 -20.27 -24.70
C VAL A 169 -2.90 -21.19 -25.89
N LEU A 170 -1.74 -21.83 -25.95
CA LEU A 170 -1.39 -22.80 -27.02
C LEU A 170 -2.12 -24.14 -26.84
N SER A 171 -2.28 -24.61 -25.62
CA SER A 171 -2.96 -25.84 -25.30
C SER A 171 -3.44 -25.82 -23.83
N LYS A 172 -4.18 -26.86 -23.40
CA LYS A 172 -4.60 -27.03 -22.00
C LYS A 172 -3.43 -27.02 -20.99
N ARG A 173 -2.20 -27.20 -21.45
CA ARG A 173 -0.99 -27.30 -20.61
C ARG A 173 0.07 -26.24 -20.90
N ILE A 174 -0.08 -25.48 -21.99
CA ILE A 174 0.96 -24.54 -22.45
C ILE A 174 0.32 -23.19 -22.75
N THR A 175 0.80 -22.17 -22.05
CA THR A 175 0.50 -20.75 -22.32
C THR A 175 1.80 -20.04 -22.64
N VAL A 176 1.80 -19.25 -23.71
CA VAL A 176 2.93 -18.40 -24.10
C VAL A 176 2.58 -16.97 -23.75
N GLY A 177 3.45 -16.31 -23.01
CA GLY A 177 3.30 -14.91 -22.63
C GLY A 177 4.45 -14.05 -23.15
N ALA A 178 4.13 -12.86 -23.63
CA ALA A 178 5.05 -11.79 -23.89
C ALA A 178 4.71 -10.60 -22.99
N TYR A 179 5.73 -9.90 -22.52
CA TYR A 179 5.51 -8.70 -21.70
C TYR A 179 6.49 -7.60 -22.09
N PHE A 180 6.03 -6.38 -21.96
CA PHE A 180 6.84 -5.16 -22.04
C PHE A 180 6.60 -4.36 -20.77
N ASP A 181 7.65 -3.93 -20.11
CA ASP A 181 7.63 -3.14 -18.89
C ASP A 181 8.57 -1.94 -19.06
N HIS A 182 8.04 -0.74 -18.81
CA HIS A 182 8.80 0.50 -18.87
C HIS A 182 8.52 1.33 -17.61
N GLN A 183 9.59 1.65 -16.88
CA GLN A 183 9.53 2.39 -15.62
C GLN A 183 10.38 3.65 -15.71
N ILE A 184 9.82 4.75 -15.19
CA ILE A 184 10.49 6.05 -15.01
C ILE A 184 10.37 6.42 -13.52
N ASN A 185 11.49 6.78 -12.93
CA ASN A 185 11.59 7.23 -11.54
C ASN A 185 11.91 8.71 -11.48
#